data_547c7c9157562700979a6e43fb34aa59
#
_entry.id   547c7c9157562700979a6e43fb34aa59
#
_cell.length_a   1.000
_cell.length_b   1.000
_cell.length_c   1.000
_cell.angle_alpha   90.00
_cell.angle_beta   90.00
_cell.angle_gamma   90.00
#
_symmetry.space_group_name_H-M   'P 1'
#
loop_
_entity.id
_entity.type
_entity.pdbx_description
1 polymer ?
#
loop_
_entity_poly.entity_id
_entity_poly.type
_entity_poly.pdbx_seq_one_letter_code
_entity_poly.pdbx_strand_id
1 'polypeptide(L)'
;MVKERLKKGIREEMKTGKLRKELFPMMTDFGIRDYSETVHTMGLNYLTAIGRTIEDVTAISECPVYPYEVTETEVNSTEMVAETYSGYNVRKEPEVRSDSIWYSIEDNELLLLCEFERYDNSRLKNKKLEEKIQNLLIAYNQLGRKVPIILFVYWTYSKITPGDISNYIRIFDEGFVMNNGTRISGIDGRITEYLVYHCVASGDKDNLTLNQWIKVR
;
A
#
# COMPACT_ATOMS: atom_id res chain seq x y z
N MET A 1 -16.40 12.85 3.81
CA MET A 1 -17.08 12.28 2.61
C MET A 1 -16.15 11.38 1.80
N VAL A 2 -14.97 11.81 1.37
CA VAL A 2 -14.05 11.03 0.51
C VAL A 2 -13.67 9.67 1.13
N LYS A 3 -13.22 9.64 2.39
CA LYS A 3 -12.82 8.41 3.10
C LYS A 3 -13.89 7.31 3.07
N GLU A 4 -15.16 7.66 3.30
CA GLU A 4 -16.25 6.67 3.27
C GLU A 4 -16.55 6.18 1.84
N ARG A 5 -16.42 7.04 0.83
CA ARG A 5 -16.54 6.65 -0.59
C ARG A 5 -15.48 5.64 -0.98
N LEU A 6 -14.22 5.88 -0.61
CA LEU A 6 -13.11 4.97 -0.85
C LEU A 6 -13.34 3.60 -0.17
N LYS A 7 -13.69 3.61 1.11
CA LYS A 7 -13.97 2.39 1.87
C LYS A 7 -15.12 1.59 1.26
N LYS A 8 -16.18 2.27 0.84
CA LYS A 8 -17.33 1.65 0.19
C LYS A 8 -16.90 1.00 -1.12
N GLY A 9 -16.20 1.71 -2.00
CA GLY A 9 -15.72 1.19 -3.28
C GLY A 9 -14.82 -0.03 -3.11
N ILE A 10 -13.83 0.05 -2.21
CA ILE A 10 -12.94 -1.06 -1.91
C ILE A 10 -13.72 -2.28 -1.39
N ARG A 11 -14.57 -2.09 -0.38
CA ARG A 11 -15.34 -3.19 0.23
C ARG A 11 -16.29 -3.85 -0.75
N GLU A 12 -16.96 -3.06 -1.58
CA GLU A 12 -17.88 -3.56 -2.59
C GLU A 12 -17.15 -4.41 -3.62
N GLU A 13 -16.02 -3.92 -4.15
CA GLU A 13 -15.25 -4.67 -5.12
C GLU A 13 -14.62 -5.94 -4.50
N MET A 14 -14.04 -5.86 -3.30
CA MET A 14 -13.50 -7.04 -2.62
C MET A 14 -14.56 -8.12 -2.39
N LYS A 15 -15.81 -7.72 -2.14
CA LYS A 15 -16.96 -8.63 -1.93
C LYS A 15 -17.48 -9.20 -3.24
N THR A 16 -17.65 -8.38 -4.28
CA THR A 16 -18.34 -8.77 -5.52
C THR A 16 -17.40 -9.31 -6.58
N GLY A 17 -16.17 -8.78 -6.62
CA GLY A 17 -15.18 -9.07 -7.65
C GLY A 17 -15.65 -8.69 -9.05
N LYS A 18 -16.52 -7.69 -9.18
CA LYS A 18 -17.10 -7.27 -10.48
C LYS A 18 -15.99 -6.84 -11.44
N LEU A 19 -15.18 -5.87 -11.04
CA LEU A 19 -14.07 -5.37 -11.84
C LEU A 19 -13.06 -6.48 -12.16
N ARG A 20 -12.78 -7.36 -11.17
CA ARG A 20 -11.87 -8.49 -11.33
C ARG A 20 -12.35 -9.44 -12.42
N LYS A 21 -13.63 -9.78 -12.44
CA LYS A 21 -14.24 -10.64 -13.47
C LYS A 21 -14.26 -9.97 -14.85
N GLU A 22 -14.53 -8.68 -14.89
CA GLU A 22 -14.66 -7.95 -16.14
C GLU A 22 -13.30 -7.63 -16.82
N LEU A 23 -12.32 -7.16 -16.04
CA LEU A 23 -11.04 -6.67 -16.57
C LEU A 23 -9.83 -7.56 -16.28
N PHE A 24 -9.96 -8.50 -15.36
CA PHE A 24 -8.86 -9.36 -14.93
C PHE A 24 -9.24 -10.86 -15.00
N PRO A 25 -9.73 -11.35 -16.16
CA PRO A 25 -10.19 -12.75 -16.27
C PRO A 25 -9.08 -13.78 -15.97
N MET A 26 -7.81 -13.40 -16.07
CA MET A 26 -6.70 -14.24 -15.62
C MET A 26 -6.72 -14.48 -14.12
N MET A 27 -7.27 -13.56 -13.32
CA MET A 27 -7.41 -13.75 -11.88
C MET A 27 -8.59 -14.63 -11.49
N THR A 28 -9.55 -14.85 -12.39
CA THR A 28 -10.82 -15.53 -12.08
C THR A 28 -11.04 -16.80 -12.88
N ASP A 29 -11.00 -16.72 -14.21
CA ASP A 29 -11.47 -17.79 -15.09
C ASP A 29 -10.32 -18.55 -15.76
N PHE A 30 -9.25 -17.86 -16.18
CA PHE A 30 -8.17 -18.47 -16.95
C PHE A 30 -6.98 -18.90 -16.10
N GLY A 31 -6.83 -18.31 -14.89
CA GLY A 31 -5.70 -18.56 -14.01
C GLY A 31 -4.42 -17.83 -14.37
N ILE A 32 -3.60 -17.60 -13.37
CA ILE A 32 -2.29 -16.96 -13.46
C ILE A 32 -1.23 -18.01 -13.22
N ARG A 33 -0.20 -18.04 -14.05
CA ARG A 33 0.98 -18.83 -13.76
C ARG A 33 1.84 -18.10 -12.73
N ASP A 34 2.13 -18.76 -11.59
CA ASP A 34 3.01 -18.21 -10.56
C ASP A 34 4.47 -18.34 -10.99
N TYR A 35 4.88 -17.41 -11.84
CA TYR A 35 6.25 -17.31 -12.33
C TYR A 35 6.81 -15.94 -12.01
N SER A 36 7.90 -15.90 -11.22
CA SER A 36 8.52 -14.64 -10.78
C SER A 36 7.51 -13.74 -10.05
N GLU A 37 7.28 -12.53 -10.55
CA GLU A 37 6.43 -11.51 -9.96
C GLU A 37 5.01 -11.46 -10.58
N THR A 38 4.61 -12.48 -11.39
CA THR A 38 3.36 -12.42 -12.18
C THR A 38 2.12 -12.22 -11.31
N VAL A 39 2.00 -12.97 -10.19
CA VAL A 39 0.87 -12.85 -9.26
C VAL A 39 0.88 -11.49 -8.57
N HIS A 40 2.06 -11.02 -8.16
CA HIS A 40 2.23 -9.71 -7.55
C HIS A 40 1.80 -8.60 -8.52
N THR A 41 2.34 -8.58 -9.73
CA THR A 41 2.02 -7.60 -10.76
C THR A 41 0.52 -7.58 -11.09
N MET A 42 -0.12 -8.76 -11.18
CA MET A 42 -1.55 -8.85 -11.46
C MET A 42 -2.37 -8.28 -10.29
N GLY A 43 -2.04 -8.64 -9.05
CA GLY A 43 -2.71 -8.11 -7.86
C GLY A 43 -2.55 -6.59 -7.73
N LEU A 44 -1.35 -6.09 -7.97
CA LEU A 44 -1.04 -4.66 -7.99
C LEU A 44 -1.87 -3.90 -9.03
N ASN A 45 -1.91 -4.39 -10.29
CA ASN A 45 -2.68 -3.78 -11.36
C ASN A 45 -4.19 -3.77 -11.03
N TYR A 46 -4.69 -4.85 -10.45
CA TYR A 46 -6.07 -4.93 -10.00
C TYR A 46 -6.39 -3.91 -8.90
N LEU A 47 -5.57 -3.81 -7.86
CA LEU A 47 -5.76 -2.84 -6.79
C LEU A 47 -5.69 -1.39 -7.31
N THR A 48 -4.76 -1.11 -8.23
CA THR A 48 -4.68 0.20 -8.90
C THR A 48 -5.94 0.48 -9.73
N ALA A 49 -6.45 -0.53 -10.44
CA ALA A 49 -7.68 -0.39 -11.24
C ALA A 49 -8.91 -0.12 -10.36
N ILE A 50 -9.01 -0.70 -9.16
CA ILE A 50 -10.10 -0.36 -8.22
C ILE A 50 -10.12 1.14 -7.93
N GLY A 51 -8.96 1.75 -7.66
CA GLY A 51 -8.86 3.19 -7.44
C GLY A 51 -9.45 4.00 -8.60
N ARG A 52 -9.11 3.60 -9.82
CA ARG A 52 -9.55 4.28 -11.05
C ARG A 52 -11.05 4.14 -11.36
N THR A 53 -11.77 3.23 -10.68
CA THR A 53 -13.23 3.09 -10.83
C THR A 53 -14.01 3.94 -9.84
N ILE A 54 -13.34 4.53 -8.85
CA ILE A 54 -13.98 5.39 -7.87
C ILE A 54 -14.02 6.82 -8.42
N GLU A 55 -15.17 7.45 -8.34
CA GLU A 55 -15.37 8.83 -8.80
C GLU A 55 -14.35 9.79 -8.17
N ASP A 56 -13.78 10.68 -8.97
CA ASP A 56 -12.75 11.67 -8.61
C ASP A 56 -11.44 11.08 -8.06
N VAL A 57 -11.16 9.80 -8.36
CA VAL A 57 -9.94 9.14 -7.93
C VAL A 57 -9.10 8.73 -9.13
N THR A 58 -7.82 9.05 -9.12
CA THR A 58 -6.80 8.45 -9.97
C THR A 58 -5.86 7.58 -9.15
N ALA A 59 -5.24 6.59 -9.78
CA ALA A 59 -4.34 5.66 -9.10
C ALA A 59 -3.13 5.33 -9.97
N ILE A 60 -1.97 5.25 -9.33
CA ILE A 60 -0.68 4.97 -9.95
C ILE A 60 -0.07 3.75 -9.26
N SER A 61 0.53 2.86 -10.03
CA SER A 61 1.29 1.71 -9.51
C SER A 61 2.79 2.02 -9.40
N GLU A 62 3.50 1.29 -8.52
CA GLU A 62 4.95 1.36 -8.34
C GLU A 62 5.46 2.80 -8.10
N CYS A 63 4.76 3.56 -7.25
CA CYS A 63 5.06 4.98 -7.06
C CYS A 63 6.03 5.20 -5.90
N PRO A 64 7.14 5.90 -6.11
CA PRO A 64 8.01 6.32 -5.02
C PRO A 64 7.29 7.37 -4.15
N VAL A 65 7.47 7.23 -2.84
CA VAL A 65 6.99 8.20 -1.87
C VAL A 65 8.15 9.10 -1.49
N TYR A 66 8.00 10.39 -1.75
CA TYR A 66 8.96 11.40 -1.33
C TYR A 66 8.52 12.04 -0.02
N PRO A 67 9.47 12.42 0.86
CA PRO A 67 9.14 13.19 2.05
C PRO A 67 8.37 14.46 1.67
N TYR A 68 7.38 14.81 2.45
CA TYR A 68 6.71 16.10 2.33
C TYR A 68 7.75 17.19 2.58
N GLU A 69 8.07 17.97 1.56
CA GLU A 69 8.91 19.15 1.73
C GLU A 69 8.10 20.13 2.60
N VAL A 70 8.51 20.29 3.84
CA VAL A 70 8.09 21.45 4.63
C VAL A 70 8.73 22.64 3.91
N THR A 71 7.95 23.28 3.07
CA THR A 71 8.31 24.63 2.60
C THR A 71 8.35 25.49 3.84
N GLU A 72 9.56 25.73 4.36
CA GLU A 72 9.79 26.84 5.27
C GLU A 72 9.44 28.10 4.48
N THR A 73 8.18 28.51 4.60
CA THR A 73 7.75 29.86 4.26
C THR A 73 8.48 30.79 5.20
N GLU A 74 9.36 31.59 4.62
CA GLU A 74 10.15 32.69 5.20
C GLU A 74 11.69 32.42 5.23
N VAL A 75 12.28 32.25 4.05
CA VAL A 75 13.65 32.73 3.84
C VAL A 75 13.65 33.61 2.60
N ASN A 76 14.11 34.84 2.80
CA ASN A 76 14.16 35.91 1.82
C ASN A 76 14.68 35.46 0.45
N SER A 77 13.89 35.71 -0.56
CA SER A 77 13.95 35.18 -1.92
C SER A 77 15.10 35.66 -2.82
N THR A 78 16.24 36.12 -2.29
CA THR A 78 17.28 36.74 -3.14
C THR A 78 18.68 36.10 -3.08
N GLU A 79 18.95 35.19 -2.17
CA GLU A 79 20.29 34.56 -2.05
C GLU A 79 20.32 33.03 -2.27
N MET A 80 19.22 32.37 -2.58
CA MET A 80 19.10 30.91 -2.55
C MET A 80 19.39 30.17 -3.87
N VAL A 81 19.77 30.84 -4.96
CA VAL A 81 19.96 30.13 -6.25
C VAL A 81 21.36 29.54 -6.42
N ALA A 82 22.34 29.96 -5.64
CA ALA A 82 23.73 29.53 -5.80
C ALA A 82 24.21 28.43 -4.82
N GLU A 83 23.54 28.25 -3.69
CA GLU A 83 23.99 27.30 -2.64
C GLU A 83 23.29 25.93 -2.67
N THR A 84 22.32 25.73 -3.52
CA THR A 84 21.48 24.51 -3.56
C THR A 84 22.24 23.27 -4.08
N TYR A 85 23.47 23.39 -4.54
CA TYR A 85 24.25 22.29 -5.12
C TYR A 85 25.43 21.78 -4.29
N SER A 86 25.75 22.35 -3.16
CA SER A 86 27.02 21.97 -2.48
C SER A 86 26.97 21.76 -0.95
N GLY A 87 25.88 21.53 -0.32
CA GLY A 87 25.91 21.42 1.14
C GLY A 87 24.79 20.74 1.90
N TYR A 88 23.79 20.22 1.25
CA TYR A 88 22.79 19.44 1.97
C TYR A 88 23.32 18.03 2.24
N ASN A 89 23.75 17.79 3.47
CA ASN A 89 23.63 16.50 4.11
C ASN A 89 22.11 16.21 4.27
N VAL A 90 21.44 15.95 3.14
CA VAL A 90 20.12 15.36 3.15
C VAL A 90 20.31 14.04 3.90
N ARG A 91 19.82 13.95 5.13
CA ARG A 91 19.58 12.67 5.76
C ARG A 91 18.80 11.90 4.71
N LYS A 92 19.44 10.95 4.04
CA LYS A 92 18.76 10.08 3.08
C LYS A 92 17.77 9.28 3.88
N GLU A 93 16.57 9.84 4.04
CA GLU A 93 15.44 9.05 4.48
C GLU A 93 15.28 7.90 3.50
N PRO A 94 14.99 6.69 3.96
CA PRO A 94 14.87 5.56 3.06
C PRO A 94 13.84 5.89 1.98
N GLU A 95 14.23 5.74 0.72
CA GLU A 95 13.27 5.79 -0.39
C GLU A 95 12.30 4.64 -0.21
N VAL A 96 11.04 4.97 -0.02
CA VAL A 96 9.95 4.00 0.12
C VAL A 96 9.12 4.04 -1.15
N ARG A 97 8.78 2.87 -1.69
CA ARG A 97 7.85 2.71 -2.80
C ARG A 97 6.59 2.05 -2.29
N SER A 98 5.45 2.59 -2.69
CA SER A 98 4.17 1.95 -2.48
C SER A 98 3.72 1.24 -3.75
N ASP A 99 3.19 0.03 -3.62
CA ASP A 99 2.72 -0.76 -4.75
C ASP A 99 1.60 -0.03 -5.52
N SER A 100 0.73 0.71 -4.81
CA SER A 100 -0.24 1.61 -5.46
C SER A 100 -0.52 2.83 -4.59
N ILE A 101 -0.65 3.98 -5.23
CA ILE A 101 -1.01 5.26 -4.60
C ILE A 101 -2.22 5.85 -5.32
N TRP A 102 -3.22 6.32 -4.56
CA TRP A 102 -4.42 6.91 -5.11
C TRP A 102 -4.52 8.38 -4.71
N TYR A 103 -4.89 9.21 -5.67
CA TYR A 103 -5.01 10.67 -5.52
C TYR A 103 -6.42 11.13 -5.86
N SER A 104 -6.84 12.23 -5.28
CA SER A 104 -7.98 12.99 -5.75
C SER A 104 -7.64 13.67 -7.08
N ILE A 105 -8.56 13.61 -8.04
CA ILE A 105 -8.39 14.30 -9.33
C ILE A 105 -8.59 15.80 -9.14
N GLU A 106 -9.46 16.20 -8.21
CA GLU A 106 -9.87 17.59 -8.01
C GLU A 106 -8.76 18.44 -7.39
N ASP A 107 -8.17 17.97 -6.30
CA ASP A 107 -7.21 18.73 -5.48
C ASP A 107 -5.80 18.12 -5.42
N ASN A 108 -5.60 16.99 -6.12
CA ASN A 108 -4.36 16.22 -6.12
C ASN A 108 -3.91 15.75 -4.72
N GLU A 109 -4.85 15.71 -3.77
CA GLU A 109 -4.56 15.18 -2.44
C GLU A 109 -4.37 13.67 -2.46
N LEU A 110 -3.45 13.20 -1.64
CA LEU A 110 -3.20 11.77 -1.47
C LEU A 110 -4.33 11.13 -0.66
N LEU A 111 -4.93 10.10 -1.21
CA LEU A 111 -6.10 9.43 -0.64
C LEU A 111 -5.81 8.05 -0.07
N LEU A 112 -4.87 7.31 -0.66
CA LEU A 112 -4.58 5.94 -0.24
C LEU A 112 -3.16 5.51 -0.61
N LEU A 113 -2.54 4.78 0.32
CA LEU A 113 -1.33 3.98 0.11
C LEU A 113 -1.70 2.49 0.15
N CYS A 114 -1.14 1.70 -0.77
CA CYS A 114 -1.43 0.26 -0.87
C CYS A 114 -0.18 -0.58 -1.03
N GLU A 115 -0.18 -1.75 -0.38
CA GLU A 115 0.80 -2.83 -0.57
C GLU A 115 0.10 -4.16 -0.80
N PHE A 116 0.68 -4.99 -1.69
CA PHE A 116 0.22 -6.34 -2.02
C PHE A 116 1.37 -7.34 -1.92
N GLU A 117 1.42 -8.19 -0.89
CA GLU A 117 2.57 -9.04 -0.62
C GLU A 117 2.19 -10.53 -0.48
N ARG A 118 3.07 -11.40 -0.93
CA ARG A 118 2.95 -12.86 -0.73
C ARG A 118 3.31 -13.25 0.70
N TYR A 119 2.50 -14.13 1.28
CA TYR A 119 2.75 -14.71 2.59
C TYR A 119 2.63 -16.24 2.57
N ASP A 120 3.56 -16.96 3.23
CA ASP A 120 3.58 -18.42 3.27
C ASP A 120 4.08 -19.00 4.60
N ASN A 121 4.02 -18.24 5.68
CA ASN A 121 4.50 -18.58 7.03
C ASN A 121 6.01 -18.83 7.15
N SER A 122 6.80 -18.78 6.08
CA SER A 122 8.25 -18.92 6.16
C SER A 122 8.87 -17.73 6.88
N ARG A 123 10.02 -17.95 7.55
CA ARG A 123 10.75 -16.89 8.22
C ARG A 123 11.08 -15.70 7.30
N LEU A 124 11.41 -16.00 6.04
CA LEU A 124 11.72 -14.97 5.05
C LEU A 124 10.47 -14.13 4.74
N LYS A 125 9.32 -14.78 4.56
CA LYS A 125 8.06 -14.09 4.25
C LYS A 125 7.48 -13.36 5.46
N ASN A 126 7.68 -13.87 6.67
CA ASN A 126 7.36 -13.15 7.89
C ASN A 126 8.12 -11.82 7.96
N LYS A 127 9.44 -11.85 7.72
CA LYS A 127 10.27 -10.66 7.72
C LYS A 127 9.83 -9.68 6.61
N LYS A 128 9.56 -10.18 5.41
CA LYS A 128 9.11 -9.35 4.29
C LYS A 128 7.75 -8.71 4.55
N LEU A 129 6.82 -9.43 5.18
CA LEU A 129 5.52 -8.90 5.59
C LEU A 129 5.68 -7.72 6.57
N GLU A 130 6.54 -7.91 7.57
CA GLU A 130 6.87 -6.86 8.54
C GLU A 130 7.50 -5.65 7.86
N GLU A 131 8.49 -5.85 6.99
CA GLU A 131 9.14 -4.78 6.22
C GLU A 131 8.14 -3.99 5.37
N LYS A 132 7.18 -4.66 4.73
CA LYS A 132 6.14 -4.00 3.92
C LYS A 132 5.19 -3.14 4.76
N ILE A 133 4.80 -3.63 5.94
CA ILE A 133 3.98 -2.86 6.88
C ILE A 133 4.76 -1.65 7.42
N GLN A 134 6.04 -1.84 7.75
CA GLN A 134 6.92 -0.75 8.17
C GLN A 134 7.09 0.29 7.07
N ASN A 135 7.27 -0.12 5.81
CA ASN A 135 7.39 0.78 4.67
C ASN A 135 6.12 1.62 4.47
N LEU A 136 4.93 1.02 4.56
CA LEU A 136 3.67 1.78 4.53
C LEU A 136 3.60 2.83 5.63
N LEU A 137 4.07 2.49 6.82
CA LEU A 137 4.06 3.41 7.96
C LEU A 137 5.12 4.51 7.83
N ILE A 138 6.30 4.21 7.25
CA ILE A 138 7.31 5.22 6.90
C ILE A 138 6.72 6.20 5.88
N ALA A 139 6.14 5.67 4.78
CA ALA A 139 5.50 6.47 3.75
C ALA A 139 4.41 7.39 4.34
N TYR A 140 3.55 6.84 5.19
CA TYR A 140 2.53 7.60 5.90
C TYR A 140 3.09 8.75 6.74
N ASN A 141 4.18 8.51 7.47
CA ASN A 141 4.83 9.56 8.27
C ASN A 141 5.53 10.60 7.37
N GLN A 142 6.20 10.19 6.30
CA GLN A 142 6.83 11.09 5.31
C GLN A 142 5.80 12.01 4.63
N LEU A 143 4.58 11.54 4.45
CA LEU A 143 3.45 12.28 3.86
C LEU A 143 2.66 13.10 4.89
N GLY A 144 3.26 13.40 6.03
CA GLY A 144 2.66 14.26 7.05
C GLY A 144 1.47 13.65 7.78
N ARG A 145 1.29 12.32 7.72
CA ARG A 145 0.24 11.57 8.45
C ARG A 145 -1.20 11.96 8.08
N LYS A 146 -1.42 12.39 6.83
CA LYS A 146 -2.72 12.91 6.37
C LYS A 146 -3.45 11.97 5.41
N VAL A 147 -2.85 10.84 5.04
CA VAL A 147 -3.45 9.86 4.12
C VAL A 147 -4.71 9.25 4.74
N PRO A 148 -5.90 9.39 4.14
CA PRO A 148 -7.14 8.90 4.73
C PRO A 148 -7.20 7.38 4.91
N ILE A 149 -6.62 6.61 3.97
CA ILE A 149 -6.67 5.14 3.99
C ILE A 149 -5.30 4.54 3.72
N ILE A 150 -4.94 3.51 4.48
CA ILE A 150 -3.86 2.58 4.19
C ILE A 150 -4.49 1.22 3.88
N LEU A 151 -4.17 0.63 2.75
CA LEU A 151 -4.63 -0.69 2.33
C LEU A 151 -3.46 -1.66 2.28
N PHE A 152 -3.52 -2.67 3.13
CA PHE A 152 -2.55 -3.75 3.12
C PHE A 152 -3.23 -5.04 2.69
N VAL A 153 -2.74 -5.67 1.63
CA VAL A 153 -3.24 -6.95 1.15
C VAL A 153 -2.11 -7.96 1.14
N TYR A 154 -2.34 -9.09 1.76
CA TYR A 154 -1.44 -10.23 1.61
C TYR A 154 -2.16 -11.40 0.96
N TRP A 155 -1.41 -12.20 0.20
CA TRP A 155 -1.97 -13.36 -0.44
C TRP A 155 -1.23 -14.66 -0.07
N THR A 156 -1.98 -15.76 0.01
CA THR A 156 -1.47 -17.10 0.28
C THR A 156 -2.03 -18.10 -0.71
N TYR A 157 -1.34 -19.19 -0.91
CA TYR A 157 -1.98 -20.37 -1.52
C TYR A 157 -3.07 -20.92 -0.62
N SER A 158 -4.15 -21.44 -1.21
CA SER A 158 -5.28 -22.03 -0.48
C SER A 158 -4.90 -23.22 0.43
N LYS A 159 -3.78 -23.88 0.14
CA LYS A 159 -3.24 -24.98 0.95
C LYS A 159 -2.46 -24.49 2.19
N ILE A 160 -2.21 -23.19 2.30
CA ILE A 160 -1.49 -22.61 3.42
C ILE A 160 -2.50 -21.94 4.34
N THR A 161 -2.58 -22.42 5.58
CA THR A 161 -3.27 -21.70 6.64
C THR A 161 -2.33 -20.61 7.13
N PRO A 162 -2.65 -19.32 6.94
CA PRO A 162 -1.79 -18.25 7.40
C PRO A 162 -1.67 -18.30 8.93
N GLY A 163 -0.46 -18.08 9.43
CA GLY A 163 -0.25 -17.84 10.85
C GLY A 163 -0.93 -16.55 11.31
N ASP A 164 -0.98 -16.36 12.61
CA ASP A 164 -1.47 -15.11 13.19
C ASP A 164 -0.54 -13.94 12.84
N ILE A 165 -1.05 -13.01 12.03
CA ILE A 165 -0.31 -11.80 11.63
C ILE A 165 -0.63 -10.58 12.51
N SER A 166 -1.39 -10.75 13.59
CA SER A 166 -1.81 -9.65 14.46
C SER A 166 -0.63 -8.85 15.02
N ASN A 167 0.51 -9.53 15.31
CA ASN A 167 1.71 -8.87 15.77
C ASN A 167 2.29 -7.89 14.74
N TYR A 168 2.23 -8.23 13.46
CA TYR A 168 2.68 -7.34 12.38
C TYR A 168 1.68 -6.21 12.15
N ILE A 169 0.38 -6.50 12.16
CA ILE A 169 -0.68 -5.48 12.01
C ILE A 169 -0.63 -4.45 13.13
N ARG A 170 -0.26 -4.85 14.35
CA ARG A 170 -0.10 -3.96 15.50
C ARG A 170 0.91 -2.84 15.28
N ILE A 171 1.87 -3.03 14.37
CA ILE A 171 2.83 -1.99 13.98
C ILE A 171 2.10 -0.74 13.44
N PHE A 172 0.97 -0.91 12.77
CA PHE A 172 0.16 0.23 12.33
C PHE A 172 -0.35 1.08 13.51
N ASP A 173 -0.69 0.47 14.62
CA ASP A 173 -1.21 1.17 15.79
C ASP A 173 -0.07 1.73 16.66
N GLU A 174 0.99 0.95 16.90
CA GLU A 174 2.04 1.24 17.88
C GLU A 174 3.23 2.01 17.30
N GLY A 175 3.44 1.91 15.98
CA GLY A 175 4.67 2.37 15.34
C GLY A 175 5.84 1.42 15.63
N PHE A 176 7.05 1.86 15.30
CA PHE A 176 8.28 1.10 15.52
C PHE A 176 9.51 2.01 15.59
N VAL A 177 10.65 1.44 15.98
CA VAL A 177 11.94 2.14 15.96
C VAL A 177 12.81 1.55 14.86
N MET A 178 13.30 2.39 13.97
CA MET A 178 14.23 2.01 12.90
C MET A 178 15.60 1.64 13.46
N ASN A 179 16.41 0.92 12.68
CA ASN A 179 17.77 0.54 13.07
C ASN A 179 18.69 1.71 13.42
N ASN A 180 18.42 2.88 12.85
CA ASN A 180 19.14 4.12 13.13
C ASN A 180 18.64 4.88 14.38
N GLY A 181 17.70 4.30 15.14
CA GLY A 181 17.09 4.90 16.33
C GLY A 181 15.93 5.85 16.05
N THR A 182 15.60 6.14 14.80
CA THR A 182 14.45 6.99 14.46
C THR A 182 13.15 6.31 14.81
N ARG A 183 12.28 6.98 15.57
CA ARG A 183 10.95 6.49 15.91
C ARG A 183 9.95 6.85 14.81
N ILE A 184 9.28 5.86 14.25
CA ILE A 184 8.16 6.02 13.33
C ILE A 184 6.87 5.86 14.15
N SER A 185 6.03 6.89 14.13
CA SER A 185 4.77 6.89 14.88
C SER A 185 3.72 6.03 14.20
N GLY A 186 2.86 5.41 15.00
CA GLY A 186 1.69 4.70 14.52
C GLY A 186 0.65 5.60 13.86
N ILE A 187 -0.36 5.00 13.28
CA ILE A 187 -1.46 5.69 12.59
C ILE A 187 -2.31 6.47 13.58
N ASP A 188 -2.64 7.71 13.24
CA ASP A 188 -3.67 8.46 13.96
C ASP A 188 -5.06 8.04 13.47
N GLY A 189 -5.73 7.20 14.25
CA GLY A 189 -7.05 6.65 13.91
C GLY A 189 -8.18 7.67 13.72
N ARG A 190 -7.97 8.94 14.14
CA ARG A 190 -8.93 10.05 13.90
C ARG A 190 -8.88 10.49 12.43
N ILE A 191 -7.72 10.43 11.81
CA ILE A 191 -7.49 10.88 10.43
C ILE A 191 -7.51 9.67 9.47
N THR A 192 -6.73 8.67 9.77
CA THR A 192 -6.44 7.53 8.90
C THR A 192 -7.08 6.24 9.40
N GLU A 193 -7.63 5.47 8.49
CA GLU A 193 -8.05 4.10 8.76
C GLU A 193 -7.19 3.14 7.94
N TYR A 194 -6.79 2.03 8.50
CA TYR A 194 -6.14 1.00 7.71
C TYR A 194 -7.05 -0.21 7.52
N LEU A 195 -7.00 -0.77 6.33
CA LEU A 195 -7.74 -1.93 5.90
C LEU A 195 -6.76 -3.06 5.60
N VAL A 196 -7.04 -4.25 6.12
CA VAL A 196 -6.23 -5.44 5.86
C VAL A 196 -7.10 -6.50 5.21
N TYR A 197 -6.65 -7.01 4.06
CA TYR A 197 -7.30 -8.11 3.36
C TYR A 197 -6.34 -9.28 3.15
N HIS A 198 -6.90 -10.47 3.24
CA HIS A 198 -6.27 -11.72 2.87
C HIS A 198 -6.84 -12.21 1.53
N CYS A 199 -6.00 -12.31 0.51
CA CYS A 199 -6.35 -12.90 -0.76
C CYS A 199 -5.92 -14.37 -0.78
N VAL A 200 -6.84 -15.29 -1.01
CA VAL A 200 -6.56 -16.73 -1.12
C VAL A 200 -6.42 -17.11 -2.58
N ALA A 201 -5.21 -17.53 -2.97
CA ALA A 201 -4.93 -18.05 -4.31
C ALA A 201 -5.25 -19.54 -4.36
N SER A 202 -6.20 -19.91 -5.20
CA SER A 202 -6.64 -21.30 -5.43
C SER A 202 -6.06 -21.84 -6.72
N GLY A 203 -5.83 -23.16 -6.77
CA GLY A 203 -5.20 -23.83 -7.91
C GLY A 203 -3.77 -24.27 -7.63
N ASP A 204 -3.00 -24.51 -8.68
CA ASP A 204 -1.58 -24.84 -8.62
C ASP A 204 -0.71 -23.70 -9.21
N LYS A 205 0.61 -23.90 -9.26
CA LYS A 205 1.54 -22.89 -9.77
C LYS A 205 1.27 -22.46 -11.22
N ASP A 206 0.69 -23.33 -12.02
CA ASP A 206 0.48 -23.08 -13.44
C ASP A 206 -0.89 -22.45 -13.72
N ASN A 207 -1.80 -22.49 -12.74
CA ASN A 207 -3.18 -22.03 -12.91
C ASN A 207 -3.78 -21.52 -11.59
N LEU A 208 -3.31 -20.37 -11.11
CA LEU A 208 -3.80 -19.73 -9.89
C LEU A 208 -4.94 -18.77 -10.16
N THR A 209 -5.98 -18.86 -9.36
CA THR A 209 -7.06 -17.86 -9.32
C THR A 209 -7.06 -17.11 -8.00
N LEU A 210 -7.39 -15.81 -8.04
CA LEU A 210 -7.43 -14.91 -6.89
C LEU A 210 -8.89 -14.50 -6.58
N ASN A 211 -9.75 -15.48 -6.39
CA ASN A 211 -11.19 -15.26 -6.28
C ASN A 211 -11.67 -14.87 -4.89
N GLN A 212 -10.95 -15.28 -3.86
CA GLN A 212 -11.39 -15.10 -2.48
C GLN A 212 -10.59 -14.00 -1.79
N TRP A 213 -11.31 -12.97 -1.29
CA TRP A 213 -10.74 -11.82 -0.60
C TRP A 213 -11.45 -11.63 0.73
N ILE A 214 -10.74 -11.87 1.82
CA ILE A 214 -11.28 -11.92 3.18
C ILE A 214 -10.82 -10.66 3.90
N LYS A 215 -11.75 -9.91 4.46
CA LYS A 215 -11.41 -8.79 5.33
C LYS A 215 -10.85 -9.32 6.65
N VAL A 216 -9.65 -8.89 7.01
CA VAL A 216 -8.97 -9.23 8.28
C VAL A 216 -9.21 -8.11 9.29
N ARG A 217 -9.13 -6.85 8.84
CA ARG A 217 -9.39 -5.66 9.67
C ARG A 217 -9.96 -4.50 8.87
#